data_185551b91960fc4f183d53504b4da956
#
_entry.id   185551b91960fc4f183d53504b4da956
#
_cell.length_a   1.000
_cell.length_b   1.000
_cell.length_c   1.000
_cell.angle_alpha   90.00
_cell.angle_beta   90.00
_cell.angle_gamma   90.00
#
_symmetry.space_group_name_H-M   'P 1'
#
loop_
_entity.id
_entity.type
_entity.pdbx_description
1 polymer ?
#
loop_
_entity_poly.entity_id
_entity_poly.type
_entity_poly.pdbx_seq_one_letter_code
_entity_poly.pdbx_strand_id
1 'polypeptide(L)'
;MSDEIRASHILVDIKSRSKEEAKTAIKKIISDLNDGNDFAELAREHSDCPSGSDGGDLGRFGKGAMVPEFEKAAFDLEIGSTSDAVETSFGYHLIHRTE
;
A
#
# COMPACT_ATOMS: atom_id res chain seq x y z
N MET A 1 20.76 -9.62 -13.31
CA MET A 1 19.93 -8.44 -13.12
C MET A 1 18.86 -8.72 -12.08
N SER A 2 18.67 -7.79 -11.19
CA SER A 2 17.70 -7.94 -10.14
C SER A 2 16.32 -7.46 -10.62
N ASP A 3 15.29 -8.29 -10.41
CA ASP A 3 13.90 -7.90 -10.65
C ASP A 3 13.26 -7.40 -9.36
N GLU A 4 14.05 -6.78 -8.50
CA GLU A 4 13.58 -6.24 -7.25
C GLU A 4 13.17 -4.78 -7.38
N ILE A 5 12.14 -4.43 -6.61
CA ILE A 5 11.70 -3.03 -6.48
C ILE A 5 11.62 -2.70 -4.99
N ARG A 6 11.53 -1.42 -4.69
CA ARG A 6 11.24 -0.97 -3.34
C ARG A 6 9.92 -0.23 -3.36
N ALA A 7 9.08 -0.54 -2.38
CA ALA A 7 7.75 0.08 -2.28
C ALA A 7 7.34 0.25 -0.84
N SER A 8 6.43 1.18 -0.63
CA SER A 8 5.74 1.37 0.63
C SER A 8 4.27 1.05 0.42
N HIS A 9 3.55 0.68 1.48
CA HIS A 9 2.12 0.44 1.37
C HIS A 9 1.37 0.89 2.61
N ILE A 10 0.07 1.07 2.43
CA ILE A 10 -0.88 1.31 3.52
C ILE A 10 -1.91 0.19 3.42
N LEU A 11 -2.06 -0.58 4.50
CA LEU A 11 -3.04 -1.65 4.56
C LEU A 11 -4.21 -1.21 5.42
N VAL A 12 -5.43 -1.35 4.89
CA VAL A 12 -6.65 -1.27 5.67
C VAL A 12 -7.25 -2.67 5.67
N ASP A 13 -7.10 -3.39 6.79
CA ASP A 13 -7.49 -4.78 6.87
C ASP A 13 -9.00 -4.97 7.06
N ILE A 14 -9.46 -6.20 6.89
CA ILE A 14 -10.87 -6.58 7.03
C ILE A 14 -11.12 -7.52 8.20
N LYS A 15 -10.20 -7.52 9.17
CA LYS A 15 -10.34 -8.35 10.38
C LYS A 15 -11.30 -7.75 11.40
N SER A 16 -11.20 -6.44 11.58
CA SER A 16 -11.97 -5.71 12.59
C SER A 16 -13.04 -4.79 11.99
N ARG A 17 -13.19 -4.81 10.69
CA ARG A 17 -14.17 -3.98 9.98
C ARG A 17 -14.67 -4.72 8.74
N SER A 18 -15.82 -4.28 8.22
CA SER A 18 -16.36 -4.88 7.00
C SER A 18 -15.53 -4.45 5.79
N LYS A 19 -15.68 -5.18 4.69
CA LYS A 19 -15.03 -4.87 3.44
C LYS A 19 -15.42 -3.47 2.94
N GLU A 20 -16.69 -3.09 3.11
CA GLU A 20 -17.17 -1.76 2.73
C GLU A 20 -16.55 -0.67 3.56
N GLU A 21 -16.40 -0.90 4.86
CA GLU A 21 -15.73 0.05 5.76
C GLU A 21 -14.27 0.23 5.38
N ALA A 22 -13.59 -0.87 5.07
CA ALA A 22 -12.20 -0.82 4.61
C ALA A 22 -12.06 -0.06 3.30
N LYS A 23 -12.98 -0.28 2.38
CA LYS A 23 -12.99 0.42 1.09
C LYS A 23 -13.20 1.92 1.28
N THR A 24 -14.13 2.31 2.15
CA THR A 24 -14.37 3.71 2.47
C THR A 24 -13.14 4.35 3.09
N ALA A 25 -12.50 3.65 4.01
CA ALA A 25 -11.28 4.14 4.67
C ALA A 25 -10.13 4.35 3.68
N ILE A 26 -9.91 3.40 2.77
CA ILE A 26 -8.83 3.52 1.78
C ILE A 26 -9.10 4.67 0.80
N LYS A 27 -10.35 4.88 0.43
CA LYS A 27 -10.73 6.00 -0.44
C LYS A 27 -10.45 7.35 0.22
N LYS A 28 -10.69 7.45 1.52
CA LYS A 28 -10.38 8.68 2.25
C LYS A 28 -8.88 8.93 2.28
N ILE A 29 -8.09 7.87 2.45
CA ILE A 29 -6.62 7.98 2.43
C ILE A 29 -6.15 8.46 1.05
N ILE A 30 -6.74 7.93 -0.02
CA ILE A 30 -6.42 8.37 -1.38
C ILE A 30 -6.72 9.87 -1.54
N SER A 31 -7.87 10.31 -1.03
CA SER A 31 -8.25 11.72 -1.07
C SER A 31 -7.23 12.59 -0.33
N ASP A 32 -6.79 12.15 0.85
CA ASP A 32 -5.80 12.87 1.63
C ASP A 32 -4.46 12.96 0.90
N LEU A 33 -4.05 11.91 0.19
CA LEU A 33 -2.86 11.94 -0.64
C LEU A 33 -2.98 12.96 -1.76
N ASN A 34 -4.13 13.00 -2.41
CA ASN A 34 -4.39 13.95 -3.50
C ASN A 34 -4.40 15.39 -2.98
N ASP A 35 -4.69 15.60 -1.70
CA ASP A 35 -4.66 16.91 -1.05
C ASP A 35 -3.25 17.33 -0.63
N GLY A 36 -2.25 16.50 -0.90
CA GLY A 36 -0.86 16.83 -0.64
C GLY A 36 -0.28 16.28 0.66
N ASN A 37 -1.02 15.42 1.35
CA ASN A 37 -0.49 14.78 2.57
C ASN A 37 0.57 13.74 2.22
N ASP A 38 1.55 13.57 3.12
CA ASP A 38 2.66 12.66 2.90
C ASP A 38 2.25 11.20 3.09
N PHE A 39 2.65 10.35 2.15
CA PHE A 39 2.31 8.92 2.18
C PHE A 39 2.81 8.25 3.47
N ALA A 40 4.04 8.54 3.88
CA ALA A 40 4.63 7.94 5.07
C ALA A 40 3.84 8.31 6.34
N GLU A 41 3.40 9.56 6.45
CA GLU A 41 2.59 9.99 7.58
C GLU A 41 1.23 9.31 7.60
N LEU A 42 0.58 9.19 6.45
CA LEU A 42 -0.70 8.49 6.34
C LEU A 42 -0.54 7.01 6.70
N ALA A 43 0.57 6.40 6.32
CA ALA A 43 0.86 5.02 6.69
C ALA A 43 1.00 4.87 8.20
N ARG A 44 1.69 5.78 8.86
CA ARG A 44 1.84 5.75 10.32
C ARG A 44 0.50 5.90 11.04
N GLU A 45 -0.40 6.72 10.49
CA GLU A 45 -1.70 6.95 11.10
C GLU A 45 -2.70 5.84 10.83
N HIS A 46 -2.71 5.30 9.62
CA HIS A 46 -3.83 4.50 9.13
C HIS A 46 -3.49 3.04 8.81
N SER A 47 -2.23 2.71 8.56
CA SER A 47 -1.90 1.36 8.13
C SER A 47 -2.06 0.36 9.28
N ASP A 48 -2.74 -0.75 8.98
CA ASP A 48 -2.91 -1.85 9.93
C ASP A 48 -1.74 -2.85 9.88
N CYS A 49 -0.80 -2.62 8.98
CA CYS A 49 0.40 -3.43 8.87
C CYS A 49 1.50 -2.88 9.79
N PRO A 50 2.30 -3.74 10.44
CA PRO A 50 3.42 -3.28 11.27
C PRO A 50 4.38 -2.34 10.55
N SER A 51 4.54 -2.48 9.23
CA SER A 51 5.37 -1.57 8.43
C SER A 51 4.89 -0.12 8.47
N GLY A 52 3.65 0.11 8.92
CA GLY A 52 3.11 1.47 9.06
C GLY A 52 3.99 2.35 9.94
N SER A 53 4.60 1.80 10.99
CA SER A 53 5.49 2.55 11.86
C SER A 53 6.75 3.06 11.16
N ASP A 54 7.12 2.43 10.05
CA ASP A 54 8.24 2.84 9.19
C ASP A 54 7.76 3.62 7.96
N GLY A 55 6.57 4.22 8.03
CA GLY A 55 6.00 4.95 6.90
C GLY A 55 5.46 4.03 5.81
N GLY A 56 5.25 2.76 6.13
CA GLY A 56 4.78 1.76 5.18
C GLY A 56 5.88 1.11 4.37
N ASP A 57 7.14 1.46 4.61
CA ASP A 57 8.26 0.94 3.82
C ASP A 57 8.42 -0.57 4.00
N LEU A 58 8.37 -1.29 2.88
CA LEU A 58 8.53 -2.74 2.85
C LEU A 58 9.96 -3.16 2.52
N GLY A 59 10.83 -2.20 2.22
CA GLY A 59 12.16 -2.51 1.71
C GLY A 59 12.10 -3.04 0.28
N ARG A 60 13.20 -3.60 -0.17
CA ARG A 60 13.28 -4.18 -1.52
C ARG A 60 12.73 -5.60 -1.50
N PHE A 61 12.00 -5.96 -2.54
CA PHE A 61 11.47 -7.31 -2.69
C PHE A 61 11.38 -7.68 -4.17
N GLY A 62 11.51 -8.96 -4.43
CA GLY A 62 11.39 -9.51 -5.77
C GLY A 62 10.04 -10.20 -5.98
N LYS A 63 9.88 -10.75 -7.17
CA LYS A 63 8.68 -11.52 -7.51
C LYS A 63 8.64 -12.78 -6.64
N GLY A 64 7.43 -13.11 -6.18
CA GLY A 64 7.21 -14.26 -5.30
C GLY A 64 7.26 -13.94 -3.82
N ALA A 65 7.69 -12.74 -3.42
CA ALA A 65 7.76 -12.35 -2.01
C ALA A 65 6.42 -11.89 -1.45
N MET A 66 5.58 -11.31 -2.31
CA MET A 66 4.28 -10.77 -1.93
C MET A 66 3.14 -11.57 -2.57
N VAL A 67 1.92 -11.36 -2.08
CA VAL A 67 0.75 -11.98 -2.71
C VAL A 67 0.63 -11.50 -4.17
N PRO A 68 0.12 -12.35 -5.09
CA PRO A 68 0.11 -12.01 -6.52
C PRO A 68 -0.55 -10.69 -6.87
N GLU A 69 -1.66 -10.36 -6.25
CA GLU A 69 -2.39 -9.11 -6.52
C GLU A 69 -1.53 -7.90 -6.17
N PHE A 70 -0.83 -7.96 -5.03
CA PHE A 70 0.06 -6.89 -4.59
C PHE A 70 1.26 -6.78 -5.50
N GLU A 71 1.90 -7.89 -5.79
CA GLU A 71 3.08 -7.95 -6.64
C GLU A 71 2.82 -7.34 -8.00
N LYS A 72 1.74 -7.76 -8.66
CA LYS A 72 1.39 -7.24 -9.97
C LYS A 72 1.20 -5.73 -9.94
N ALA A 73 0.44 -5.23 -8.97
CA ALA A 73 0.19 -3.80 -8.87
C ALA A 73 1.49 -3.03 -8.62
N ALA A 74 2.33 -3.52 -7.73
CA ALA A 74 3.59 -2.86 -7.39
C ALA A 74 4.56 -2.81 -8.57
N PHE A 75 4.71 -3.92 -9.30
CA PHE A 75 5.63 -3.98 -10.43
C PHE A 75 5.13 -3.21 -11.65
N ASP A 76 3.81 -3.03 -11.76
CA ASP A 76 3.22 -2.24 -12.85
C ASP A 76 3.32 -0.73 -12.61
N LEU A 77 3.67 -0.30 -11.40
CA LEU A 77 3.82 1.12 -11.09
C LEU A 77 5.14 1.66 -11.64
N GLU A 78 5.09 2.91 -12.08
CA GLU A 78 6.31 3.66 -12.36
C GLU A 78 6.92 4.11 -11.05
N ILE A 79 8.23 4.31 -11.04
CA ILE A 79 8.93 4.82 -9.85
C ILE A 79 8.34 6.18 -9.47
N GLY A 80 7.98 6.32 -8.20
CA GLY A 80 7.36 7.54 -7.69
C GLY A 80 5.84 7.59 -7.79
N SER A 81 5.22 6.58 -8.41
CA SER A 81 3.77 6.54 -8.56
C SER A 81 3.10 5.77 -7.44
N THR A 82 1.81 6.09 -7.21
CA THR A 82 0.97 5.43 -6.20
C THR A 82 -0.18 4.73 -6.91
N SER A 83 -0.49 3.51 -6.48
CA SER A 83 -1.58 2.72 -7.05
C SER A 83 -2.95 3.21 -6.59
N ASP A 84 -3.99 2.75 -7.28
CA ASP A 84 -5.34 2.76 -6.73
C ASP A 84 -5.45 1.69 -5.64
N ALA A 85 -6.63 1.59 -5.01
CA ALA A 85 -6.86 0.57 -3.99
C ALA A 85 -6.71 -0.83 -4.61
N VAL A 86 -5.84 -1.64 -4.01
CA VAL A 86 -5.59 -3.01 -4.45
C VAL A 86 -6.19 -3.96 -3.41
N GLU A 87 -7.13 -4.77 -3.85
CA GLU A 87 -7.78 -5.74 -2.97
C GLU A 87 -6.96 -7.03 -2.90
N THR A 88 -6.71 -7.49 -1.67
CA THR A 88 -6.12 -8.80 -1.41
C THR A 88 -6.95 -9.51 -0.36
N SER A 89 -6.57 -10.73 0.01
CA SER A 89 -7.26 -11.47 1.08
C SER A 89 -7.13 -10.79 2.44
N PHE A 90 -6.17 -9.89 2.61
CA PHE A 90 -5.97 -9.15 3.87
C PHE A 90 -6.83 -7.90 3.98
N GLY A 91 -7.25 -7.34 2.87
CA GLY A 91 -8.01 -6.10 2.81
C GLY A 91 -7.62 -5.26 1.60
N TYR A 92 -7.56 -3.95 1.78
CA TYR A 92 -7.18 -3.03 0.70
C TYR A 92 -5.81 -2.42 0.97
N HIS A 93 -5.01 -2.32 -0.08
CA HIS A 93 -3.67 -1.73 -0.03
C HIS A 93 -3.58 -0.53 -0.93
N LEU A 94 -2.84 0.48 -0.49
CA LEU A 94 -2.29 1.51 -1.37
C LEU A 94 -0.79 1.24 -1.46
N ILE A 95 -0.26 1.26 -2.67
CA ILE A 95 1.14 0.95 -2.92
C ILE A 95 1.82 2.15 -3.55
N HIS A 96 2.97 2.52 -3.01
CA HIS A 96 3.79 3.61 -3.54
C HIS A 96 5.16 3.05 -3.88
N ARG A 97 5.51 3.06 -5.16
CA ARG A 97 6.80 2.54 -5.61
C ARG A 97 7.88 3.61 -5.49
N THR A 98 8.93 3.32 -4.73
CA THR A 98 10.02 4.26 -4.49
C THR A 98 11.29 3.97 -5.29
N GLU A 99 11.47 2.70 -5.70
CA GLU A 99 12.65 2.32 -6.51
C GLU A 99 12.32 1.28 -7.56
#